data_731c1e1ea29c0bdace431e53f56641dd
#
_entry.id   731c1e1ea29c0bdace431e53f56641dd
#
_cell.length_a   1.000
_cell.length_b   1.000
_cell.length_c   1.000
_cell.angle_alpha   90.00
_cell.angle_beta   90.00
_cell.angle_gamma   90.00
#
_symmetry.space_group_name_H-M   'P 1'
#
loop_
_entity.id
_entity.type
_entity.pdbx_description
1 polymer ?
#
loop_
_entity_poly.entity_id
_entity_poly.type
_entity_poly.pdbx_seq_one_letter_code
_entity_poly.pdbx_strand_id
1 'polypeptide(L)'
;DRKEPLFGRRDALIKLNPFRTDTIKEIIKDYKPDYSNEDLLALYTYTGGVPKYIELFMDNLVTDKDSMISYMIRDNSLFVSEGKNILIEEFGKDYGTYFSILGCISTGINTQANIEGALGGISIGGFLKRLVEDYSLIAKIRPYGASEGGKNIKYEISDNFLRFWFKYIHKNRSIVEMGNWKLLKKIISDDYTTYTGDILERYFRQKMIESMEYRYIGNWWNPKNTENQCEIDIIAVSADNTRVDIFEVKRNPERYKEGVLKEKVDHLLTKQKELKKCTLTLGNLSMLDM
;
A
#
# COMPACT_ATOMS: atom_id res chain seq x y z
N ASP A 1 13.64 -15.76 -11.65
CA ASP A 1 14.46 -16.31 -10.56
C ASP A 1 15.92 -16.49 -11.03
N ARG A 2 16.92 -16.15 -10.18
CA ARG A 2 18.36 -16.32 -10.47
C ARG A 2 18.76 -17.79 -10.62
N LYS A 3 17.91 -18.71 -10.16
CA LYS A 3 18.12 -20.16 -10.24
C LYS A 3 17.57 -20.79 -11.52
N GLU A 4 16.82 -20.03 -12.31
CA GLU A 4 16.27 -20.54 -13.57
C GLU A 4 17.35 -20.74 -14.64
N PRO A 5 17.27 -21.83 -15.43
CA PRO A 5 18.28 -22.17 -16.45
C PRO A 5 18.53 -21.06 -17.49
N LEU A 6 17.52 -20.20 -17.72
CA LEU A 6 17.60 -19.07 -18.67
C LEU A 6 18.16 -17.79 -18.06
N PHE A 7 18.40 -17.74 -16.73
CA PHE A 7 19.00 -16.57 -16.10
C PHE A 7 20.40 -16.34 -16.69
N GLY A 8 20.66 -15.12 -17.16
CA GLY A 8 21.93 -14.75 -17.82
C GLY A 8 22.03 -15.12 -19.30
N ARG A 9 21.03 -15.80 -19.90
CA ARG A 9 20.96 -16.11 -21.34
C ARG A 9 19.91 -15.30 -22.09
N ARG A 10 19.24 -14.37 -21.41
CA ARG A 10 18.23 -13.50 -21.98
C ARG A 10 18.83 -12.17 -22.41
N ASP A 11 18.44 -11.71 -23.59
CA ASP A 11 18.87 -10.42 -24.13
C ASP A 11 18.11 -9.25 -23.50
N ALA A 12 16.90 -9.48 -23.00
CA ALA A 12 16.08 -8.49 -22.33
C ALA A 12 15.20 -9.10 -21.23
N LEU A 13 14.87 -8.30 -20.23
CA LEU A 13 13.87 -8.58 -19.20
C LEU A 13 12.81 -7.49 -19.20
N ILE A 14 11.61 -7.85 -19.63
CA ILE A 14 10.46 -6.94 -19.60
C ILE A 14 9.73 -7.17 -18.29
N LYS A 15 9.72 -6.15 -17.41
CA LYS A 15 8.90 -6.14 -16.20
C LYS A 15 7.56 -5.50 -16.51
N LEU A 16 6.50 -6.29 -16.45
CA LEU A 16 5.14 -5.76 -16.53
C LEU A 16 4.80 -5.09 -15.19
N ASN A 17 4.50 -3.81 -15.24
CA ASN A 17 4.05 -3.05 -14.08
C ASN A 17 2.50 -2.99 -14.09
N PRO A 18 1.87 -2.77 -12.92
CA PRO A 18 0.45 -2.43 -12.85
C PRO A 18 0.11 -1.22 -13.74
N PHE A 19 -1.15 -1.10 -14.14
CA PHE A 19 -1.63 0.08 -14.85
C PHE A 19 -1.42 1.35 -14.01
N ARG A 20 -1.14 2.45 -14.69
CA ARG A 20 -1.04 3.78 -14.09
C ARG A 20 -2.40 4.22 -13.54
N THR A 21 -2.37 5.12 -12.57
CA THR A 21 -3.59 5.65 -11.95
C THR A 21 -4.54 6.28 -12.97
N ASP A 22 -4.01 7.00 -13.97
CA ASP A 22 -4.81 7.59 -15.04
C ASP A 22 -5.46 6.51 -15.93
N THR A 23 -4.73 5.45 -16.27
CA THR A 23 -5.27 4.33 -17.07
C THR A 23 -6.38 3.60 -16.31
N ILE A 24 -6.24 3.38 -14.98
CA ILE A 24 -7.30 2.79 -14.16
C ILE A 24 -8.55 3.66 -14.19
N LYS A 25 -8.37 4.99 -14.14
CA LYS A 25 -9.46 5.97 -14.21
C LYS A 25 -10.15 5.97 -15.57
N GLU A 26 -9.40 5.85 -16.65
CA GLU A 26 -9.95 5.70 -18.01
C GLU A 26 -10.76 4.41 -18.13
N ILE A 27 -10.23 3.28 -17.70
CA ILE A 27 -10.91 1.99 -17.76
C ILE A 27 -12.25 2.03 -17.00
N ILE A 28 -12.27 2.48 -15.73
CA ILE A 28 -13.53 2.51 -14.99
C ILE A 28 -14.54 3.46 -15.66
N LYS A 29 -14.09 4.57 -16.24
CA LYS A 29 -14.94 5.52 -16.95
C LYS A 29 -15.57 4.91 -18.20
N ASP A 30 -14.85 4.06 -18.94
CA ASP A 30 -15.36 3.39 -20.14
C ASP A 30 -16.49 2.41 -19.79
N TYR A 31 -16.40 1.71 -18.66
CA TYR A 31 -17.42 0.75 -18.21
C TYR A 31 -18.55 1.38 -17.38
N LYS A 32 -18.27 2.48 -16.68
CA LYS A 32 -19.21 3.23 -15.84
C LYS A 32 -18.91 4.73 -15.94
N PRO A 33 -19.46 5.45 -16.94
CA PRO A 33 -19.18 6.87 -17.15
C PRO A 33 -19.50 7.78 -15.96
N ASP A 34 -20.44 7.38 -15.11
CA ASP A 34 -20.89 8.06 -13.88
C ASP A 34 -20.28 7.49 -12.60
N TYR A 35 -19.10 6.84 -12.68
CA TYR A 35 -18.42 6.30 -11.52
C TYR A 35 -18.14 7.39 -10.47
N SER A 36 -18.18 6.99 -9.21
CA SER A 36 -17.77 7.85 -8.10
C SER A 36 -16.27 7.67 -7.77
N ASN A 37 -15.67 8.66 -7.09
CA ASN A 37 -14.32 8.50 -6.56
C ASN A 37 -14.20 7.35 -5.56
N GLU A 38 -15.32 6.96 -4.91
CA GLU A 38 -15.40 5.76 -4.08
C GLU A 38 -15.23 4.47 -4.90
N ASP A 39 -15.83 4.41 -6.08
CA ASP A 39 -15.70 3.26 -6.99
C ASP A 39 -14.27 3.16 -7.56
N LEU A 40 -13.67 4.29 -7.91
CA LEU A 40 -12.28 4.34 -8.35
C LEU A 40 -11.31 3.90 -7.24
N LEU A 41 -11.51 4.39 -6.01
CA LEU A 41 -10.70 3.98 -4.88
C LEU A 41 -10.87 2.50 -4.56
N ALA A 42 -12.09 1.96 -4.68
CA ALA A 42 -12.36 0.54 -4.49
C ALA A 42 -11.63 -0.31 -5.55
N LEU A 43 -11.73 0.07 -6.82
CA LEU A 43 -11.01 -0.60 -7.90
C LEU A 43 -9.50 -0.61 -7.65
N TYR A 44 -8.92 0.54 -7.30
CA TYR A 44 -7.50 0.62 -6.95
C TYR A 44 -7.15 -0.19 -5.69
N THR A 45 -8.03 -0.20 -4.69
CA THR A 45 -7.86 -0.95 -3.43
C THR A 45 -7.73 -2.45 -3.69
N TYR A 46 -8.59 -2.99 -4.53
CA TYR A 46 -8.69 -4.43 -4.75
C TYR A 46 -7.77 -4.96 -5.84
N THR A 47 -7.34 -4.11 -6.75
CA THR A 47 -6.53 -4.54 -7.90
C THR A 47 -5.09 -4.02 -7.88
N GLY A 48 -4.84 -2.87 -7.23
CA GLY A 48 -3.54 -2.19 -7.30
C GLY A 48 -3.13 -1.83 -8.73
N GLY A 49 -4.07 -1.85 -9.68
CA GLY A 49 -3.78 -1.66 -11.11
C GLY A 49 -3.34 -2.93 -11.84
N VAL A 50 -3.37 -4.10 -11.21
CA VAL A 50 -3.01 -5.37 -11.86
C VAL A 50 -4.04 -5.70 -12.94
N PRO A 51 -3.64 -5.84 -14.23
CA PRO A 51 -4.55 -6.00 -15.36
C PRO A 51 -5.53 -7.16 -15.18
N LYS A 52 -5.05 -8.33 -14.75
CA LYS A 52 -5.86 -9.54 -14.51
C LYS A 52 -7.07 -9.28 -13.59
N TYR A 53 -6.86 -8.53 -12.50
CA TYR A 53 -7.95 -8.29 -11.55
C TYR A 53 -8.92 -7.23 -12.05
N ILE A 54 -8.43 -6.23 -12.79
CA ILE A 54 -9.28 -5.23 -13.44
C ILE A 54 -10.15 -5.91 -14.49
N GLU A 55 -9.57 -6.74 -15.36
CA GLU A 55 -10.28 -7.52 -16.37
C GLU A 55 -11.40 -8.36 -15.73
N LEU A 56 -11.11 -9.09 -14.65
CA LEU A 56 -12.11 -9.89 -13.93
C LEU A 56 -13.32 -9.07 -13.44
N PHE A 57 -13.10 -7.83 -13.00
CA PHE A 57 -14.20 -6.96 -12.61
C PHE A 57 -14.95 -6.42 -13.82
N MET A 58 -14.24 -5.93 -14.83
CA MET A 58 -14.84 -5.28 -15.99
C MET A 58 -15.63 -6.28 -16.85
N ASP A 59 -15.12 -7.47 -17.10
CA ASP A 59 -15.80 -8.53 -17.87
C ASP A 59 -17.10 -9.00 -17.19
N ASN A 60 -17.20 -8.85 -15.87
CA ASN A 60 -18.39 -9.18 -15.11
C ASN A 60 -19.25 -7.96 -14.77
N LEU A 61 -18.97 -6.78 -15.34
CA LEU A 61 -19.66 -5.51 -15.11
C LEU A 61 -19.73 -5.12 -13.63
N VAL A 62 -18.70 -5.45 -12.87
CA VAL A 62 -18.56 -5.17 -11.44
C VAL A 62 -17.80 -3.87 -11.29
N THR A 63 -18.51 -2.75 -11.24
CA THR A 63 -17.91 -1.41 -11.39
C THR A 63 -18.13 -0.49 -10.18
N ASP A 64 -18.86 -0.93 -9.17
CA ASP A 64 -19.06 -0.18 -7.92
C ASP A 64 -18.47 -0.92 -6.72
N LYS A 65 -18.20 -0.16 -5.66
CA LYS A 65 -17.56 -0.66 -4.43
C LYS A 65 -18.24 -1.90 -3.86
N ASP A 66 -19.57 -1.89 -3.74
CA ASP A 66 -20.31 -2.95 -3.05
C ASP A 66 -20.43 -4.21 -3.91
N SER A 67 -20.58 -4.05 -5.23
CA SER A 67 -20.53 -5.16 -6.18
C SER A 67 -19.12 -5.79 -6.22
N MET A 68 -18.04 -4.99 -6.17
CA MET A 68 -16.66 -5.50 -6.11
C MET A 68 -16.45 -6.36 -4.85
N ILE A 69 -16.83 -5.89 -3.66
CA ILE A 69 -16.74 -6.68 -2.43
C ILE A 69 -17.57 -7.97 -2.56
N SER A 70 -18.77 -7.86 -3.12
CA SER A 70 -19.66 -9.01 -3.26
C SER A 70 -19.14 -10.05 -4.25
N TYR A 71 -18.50 -9.61 -5.30
CA TYR A 71 -17.86 -10.47 -6.29
C TYR A 71 -16.62 -11.18 -5.74
N MET A 72 -15.79 -10.49 -4.96
CA MET A 72 -14.59 -11.05 -4.35
C MET A 72 -14.91 -12.03 -3.23
N ILE A 73 -15.91 -11.73 -2.40
CA ILE A 73 -16.24 -12.47 -1.16
C ILE A 73 -17.48 -13.30 -1.38
N ARG A 74 -17.30 -14.47 -2.04
CA ARG A 74 -18.37 -15.44 -2.35
C ARG A 74 -17.81 -16.84 -2.49
N ASP A 75 -18.67 -17.83 -2.57
CA ASP A 75 -18.28 -19.21 -2.87
C ASP A 75 -17.52 -19.29 -4.20
N ASN A 76 -16.49 -20.13 -4.22
CA ASN A 76 -15.63 -20.37 -5.39
C ASN A 76 -15.00 -19.11 -6.00
N SER A 77 -14.82 -18.06 -5.21
CA SER A 77 -14.16 -16.86 -5.68
C SER A 77 -12.67 -17.11 -5.91
N LEU A 78 -12.19 -16.74 -7.10
CA LEU A 78 -10.75 -16.75 -7.41
C LEU A 78 -9.96 -15.89 -6.44
N PHE A 79 -10.51 -14.75 -6.02
CA PHE A 79 -9.85 -13.83 -5.09
C PHE A 79 -9.62 -14.44 -3.70
N VAL A 80 -10.48 -15.34 -3.24
CA VAL A 80 -10.31 -16.01 -1.95
C VAL A 80 -9.13 -16.99 -1.99
N SER A 81 -8.95 -17.73 -3.07
CA SER A 81 -7.90 -18.75 -3.22
C SER A 81 -6.57 -18.20 -3.76
N GLU A 82 -6.62 -17.16 -4.57
CA GLU A 82 -5.49 -16.62 -5.33
C GLU A 82 -4.28 -16.27 -4.46
N GLY A 83 -4.51 -15.48 -3.38
CA GLY A 83 -3.41 -15.06 -2.50
C GLY A 83 -2.68 -16.22 -1.84
N LYS A 84 -3.38 -17.34 -1.58
CA LYS A 84 -2.77 -18.55 -1.04
C LYS A 84 -1.98 -19.29 -2.11
N ASN A 85 -2.56 -19.49 -3.30
CA ASN A 85 -1.99 -20.30 -4.35
C ASN A 85 -0.69 -19.70 -4.91
N ILE A 86 -0.69 -18.39 -5.20
CA ILE A 86 0.50 -17.68 -5.68
C ILE A 86 1.67 -17.81 -4.71
N LEU A 87 1.42 -17.69 -3.41
CA LEU A 87 2.50 -17.60 -2.43
C LEU A 87 3.01 -18.94 -1.94
N ILE A 88 2.18 -20.00 -1.94
CA ILE A 88 2.64 -21.33 -1.53
C ILE A 88 3.66 -21.90 -2.52
N GLU A 89 3.43 -21.70 -3.81
CA GLU A 89 4.35 -22.15 -4.86
C GLU A 89 5.72 -21.44 -4.73
N GLU A 90 5.72 -20.14 -4.40
CA GLU A 90 6.93 -19.34 -4.25
C GLU A 90 7.71 -19.66 -2.96
N PHE A 91 7.03 -19.87 -1.84
CA PHE A 91 7.68 -20.00 -0.52
C PHE A 91 8.10 -21.42 -0.15
N GLY A 92 7.54 -22.44 -0.81
CA GLY A 92 7.83 -23.83 -0.52
C GLY A 92 7.57 -24.20 0.95
N LYS A 93 8.51 -24.89 1.61
CA LYS A 93 8.35 -25.40 2.99
C LYS A 93 8.23 -24.30 4.05
N ASP A 94 8.77 -23.12 3.79
CA ASP A 94 8.82 -22.00 4.75
C ASP A 94 7.56 -21.13 4.70
N TYR A 95 6.54 -21.50 3.91
CA TYR A 95 5.35 -20.67 3.67
C TYR A 95 4.68 -20.18 4.96
N GLY A 96 4.61 -21.00 6.00
CA GLY A 96 3.98 -20.63 7.27
C GLY A 96 4.59 -19.41 7.94
N THR A 97 5.92 -19.31 7.95
CA THR A 97 6.64 -18.15 8.52
C THR A 97 6.41 -16.89 7.67
N TYR A 98 6.50 -17.00 6.34
CA TYR A 98 6.23 -15.87 5.45
C TYR A 98 4.80 -15.36 5.60
N PHE A 99 3.80 -16.25 5.66
CA PHE A 99 2.40 -15.88 5.88
C PHE A 99 2.19 -15.17 7.22
N SER A 100 2.83 -15.65 8.27
CA SER A 100 2.76 -14.99 9.59
C SER A 100 3.34 -13.59 9.57
N ILE A 101 4.49 -13.38 8.90
CA ILE A 101 5.11 -12.06 8.73
C ILE A 101 4.20 -11.13 7.93
N LEU A 102 3.68 -11.58 6.78
CA LEU A 102 2.79 -10.79 5.94
C LEU A 102 1.46 -10.46 6.65
N GLY A 103 0.94 -11.40 7.44
CA GLY A 103 -0.19 -11.21 8.33
C GLY A 103 0.04 -10.10 9.37
N CYS A 104 1.20 -10.10 10.03
CA CYS A 104 1.59 -9.03 10.95
C CYS A 104 1.64 -7.67 10.23
N ILE A 105 2.34 -7.59 9.09
CA ILE A 105 2.48 -6.35 8.33
C ILE A 105 1.11 -5.81 7.89
N SER A 106 0.20 -6.68 7.43
CA SER A 106 -1.14 -6.30 6.97
C SER A 106 -2.03 -5.69 8.06
N THR A 107 -1.70 -5.95 9.33
CA THR A 107 -2.44 -5.44 10.50
C THR A 107 -1.72 -4.28 11.20
N GLY A 108 -0.64 -3.73 10.61
CA GLY A 108 0.10 -2.58 11.16
C GLY A 108 1.25 -2.95 12.09
N ILE A 109 1.49 -4.25 12.37
CA ILE A 109 2.68 -4.73 13.08
C ILE A 109 3.81 -4.82 12.04
N ASN A 110 4.48 -3.71 11.77
CA ASN A 110 5.28 -3.53 10.56
C ASN A 110 6.75 -3.12 10.78
N THR A 111 7.24 -3.15 12.01
CA THR A 111 8.69 -3.05 12.29
C THR A 111 9.26 -4.43 12.62
N GLN A 112 10.52 -4.69 12.28
CA GLN A 112 11.15 -5.99 12.55
C GLN A 112 10.97 -6.43 14.01
N ALA A 113 11.30 -5.56 14.97
CA ALA A 113 11.19 -5.88 16.40
C ALA A 113 9.75 -6.22 16.83
N ASN A 114 8.75 -5.49 16.31
CA ASN A 114 7.36 -5.75 16.65
C ASN A 114 6.87 -7.08 16.05
N ILE A 115 7.29 -7.39 14.80
CA ILE A 115 6.95 -8.66 14.14
C ILE A 115 7.62 -9.83 14.90
N GLU A 116 8.92 -9.73 15.22
CA GLU A 116 9.63 -10.74 16.02
C GLU A 116 8.95 -10.97 17.36
N GLY A 117 8.56 -9.89 18.07
CA GLY A 117 7.79 -9.98 19.31
C GLY A 117 6.45 -10.68 19.15
N ALA A 118 5.69 -10.36 18.11
CA ALA A 118 4.40 -10.99 17.79
C ALA A 118 4.52 -12.48 17.44
N LEU A 119 5.67 -12.89 16.91
CA LEU A 119 5.97 -14.27 16.49
C LEU A 119 6.76 -15.06 17.56
N GLY A 120 6.72 -14.64 18.82
CA GLY A 120 7.37 -15.36 19.93
C GLY A 120 8.89 -15.23 19.98
N GLY A 121 9.45 -14.14 19.42
CA GLY A 121 10.90 -13.86 19.47
C GLY A 121 11.71 -14.55 18.37
N ILE A 122 11.07 -15.11 17.36
CA ILE A 122 11.76 -15.75 16.22
C ILE A 122 12.47 -14.67 15.41
N SER A 123 13.76 -14.85 15.13
CA SER A 123 14.52 -13.96 14.26
C SER A 123 14.05 -14.06 12.80
N ILE A 124 13.61 -12.95 12.23
CA ILE A 124 13.01 -12.89 10.90
C ILE A 124 13.81 -12.08 9.89
N GLY A 125 15.00 -11.57 10.25
CA GLY A 125 15.80 -10.70 9.36
C GLY A 125 16.06 -11.31 7.99
N GLY A 126 16.37 -12.61 7.92
CA GLY A 126 16.56 -13.35 6.66
C GLY A 126 15.28 -13.47 5.83
N PHE A 127 14.14 -13.68 6.48
CA PHE A 127 12.83 -13.72 5.82
C PHE A 127 12.43 -12.36 5.25
N LEU A 128 12.59 -11.29 6.03
CA LEU A 128 12.34 -9.91 5.57
C LEU A 128 13.22 -9.54 4.38
N LYS A 129 14.51 -9.92 4.41
CA LYS A 129 15.41 -9.69 3.29
C LYS A 129 14.89 -10.37 2.02
N ARG A 130 14.52 -11.65 2.08
CA ARG A 130 13.99 -12.38 0.92
C ARG A 130 12.66 -11.77 0.43
N LEU A 131 11.76 -11.40 1.34
CA LEU A 131 10.49 -10.75 0.97
C LEU A 131 10.71 -9.44 0.20
N VAL A 132 11.78 -8.68 0.52
CA VAL A 132 12.13 -7.43 -0.17
C VAL A 132 12.87 -7.71 -1.48
N GLU A 133 13.96 -8.50 -1.42
CA GLU A 133 14.94 -8.60 -2.51
C GLU A 133 14.60 -9.70 -3.53
N ASP A 134 14.16 -10.87 -3.05
CA ASP A 134 13.93 -12.04 -3.91
C ASP A 134 12.49 -12.05 -4.45
N TYR A 135 11.50 -11.80 -3.57
CA TYR A 135 10.08 -11.88 -3.90
C TYR A 135 9.46 -10.53 -4.28
N SER A 136 10.06 -9.41 -3.87
CA SER A 136 9.51 -8.05 -4.07
C SER A 136 8.07 -7.87 -3.53
N LEU A 137 7.68 -8.66 -2.52
CA LEU A 137 6.34 -8.66 -1.94
C LEU A 137 6.15 -7.56 -0.90
N ILE A 138 7.23 -7.11 -0.27
CA ILE A 138 7.20 -6.01 0.67
C ILE A 138 8.20 -4.94 0.31
N ALA A 139 7.85 -3.69 0.62
CA ALA A 139 8.74 -2.54 0.54
C ALA A 139 9.29 -2.20 1.93
N LYS A 140 10.54 -1.76 1.95
CA LYS A 140 11.23 -1.24 3.14
C LYS A 140 11.11 0.27 3.14
N ILE A 141 10.25 0.82 3.99
CA ILE A 141 9.93 2.24 4.05
C ILE A 141 10.78 2.90 5.12
N ARG A 142 11.39 4.03 4.78
CA ARG A 142 12.13 4.92 5.68
C ARG A 142 11.55 6.32 5.66
N PRO A 143 11.55 7.03 6.78
CA PRO A 143 11.14 8.42 6.77
C PRO A 143 12.14 9.27 5.97
N TYR A 144 11.66 10.36 5.39
CA TYR A 144 12.51 11.32 4.69
C TYR A 144 13.72 11.72 5.53
N GLY A 145 14.89 11.79 4.91
CA GLY A 145 16.16 12.16 5.56
C GLY A 145 16.75 11.10 6.50
N ALA A 146 16.16 9.90 6.58
CA ALA A 146 16.78 8.81 7.34
C ALA A 146 18.01 8.24 6.62
N SER A 147 19.08 7.96 7.38
CA SER A 147 20.26 7.29 6.85
C SER A 147 19.94 5.86 6.37
N GLU A 148 20.69 5.38 5.37
CA GLU A 148 20.52 4.02 4.83
C GLU A 148 20.67 2.92 5.89
N GLY A 149 21.56 3.09 6.86
CA GLY A 149 21.77 2.18 7.99
C GLY A 149 20.84 2.41 9.18
N GLY A 150 19.91 3.38 9.10
CA GLY A 150 19.01 3.75 10.19
C GLY A 150 18.04 2.61 10.56
N LYS A 151 17.73 2.50 11.87
CA LYS A 151 16.84 1.46 12.42
C LYS A 151 15.35 1.84 12.35
N ASN A 152 15.02 3.09 12.00
CA ASN A 152 13.64 3.55 11.89
C ASN A 152 13.02 3.11 10.55
N ILE A 153 12.62 1.86 10.48
CA ILE A 153 12.15 1.19 9.27
C ILE A 153 10.79 0.58 9.54
N LYS A 154 9.86 0.82 8.62
CA LYS A 154 8.58 0.12 8.52
C LYS A 154 8.60 -0.78 7.27
N TYR A 155 7.87 -1.88 7.30
CA TYR A 155 7.65 -2.76 6.14
C TYR A 155 6.20 -2.65 5.70
N GLU A 156 5.97 -2.62 4.39
CA GLU A 156 4.63 -2.58 3.79
C GLU A 156 4.51 -3.63 2.70
N ILE A 157 3.36 -4.30 2.61
CA ILE A 157 3.06 -5.16 1.46
C ILE A 157 2.94 -4.28 0.22
N SER A 158 3.68 -4.60 -0.83
CA SER A 158 3.76 -3.78 -2.05
C SER A 158 2.47 -3.82 -2.85
N ASP A 159 1.85 -4.98 -2.96
CA ASP A 159 0.64 -5.24 -3.75
C ASP A 159 -0.63 -4.96 -2.93
N ASN A 160 -1.57 -4.17 -3.49
CA ASN A 160 -2.79 -3.80 -2.79
C ASN A 160 -3.75 -4.98 -2.60
N PHE A 161 -3.85 -5.88 -3.59
CA PHE A 161 -4.67 -7.08 -3.46
C PHE A 161 -4.16 -7.98 -2.33
N LEU A 162 -2.86 -8.22 -2.25
CA LEU A 162 -2.26 -9.00 -1.17
C LEU A 162 -2.43 -8.33 0.20
N ARG A 163 -2.32 -6.99 0.30
CA ARG A 163 -2.65 -6.26 1.55
C ARG A 163 -4.06 -6.56 2.00
N PHE A 164 -5.03 -6.44 1.09
CA PHE A 164 -6.44 -6.74 1.34
C PHE A 164 -6.61 -8.21 1.74
N TRP A 165 -6.02 -9.12 0.97
CA TRP A 165 -6.12 -10.56 1.19
C TRP A 165 -5.61 -10.99 2.57
N PHE A 166 -4.43 -10.54 2.98
CA PHE A 166 -3.88 -10.86 4.30
C PHE A 166 -4.71 -10.25 5.43
N LYS A 167 -5.14 -9.00 5.28
CA LYS A 167 -5.89 -8.30 6.33
C LYS A 167 -7.27 -8.90 6.55
N TYR A 168 -7.97 -9.29 5.50
CA TYR A 168 -9.38 -9.70 5.63
C TYR A 168 -9.60 -11.19 5.39
N ILE A 169 -8.99 -11.79 4.38
CA ILE A 169 -9.22 -13.19 4.02
C ILE A 169 -8.37 -14.10 4.89
N HIS A 170 -7.06 -13.92 4.89
CA HIS A 170 -6.15 -14.76 5.66
C HIS A 170 -6.38 -14.65 7.18
N LYS A 171 -6.54 -13.43 7.70
CA LYS A 171 -6.80 -13.18 9.12
C LYS A 171 -8.11 -13.85 9.59
N ASN A 172 -9.11 -13.90 8.74
CA ASN A 172 -10.44 -14.45 9.05
C ASN A 172 -10.66 -15.83 8.42
N ARG A 173 -9.59 -16.63 8.26
CA ARG A 173 -9.65 -17.95 7.58
C ARG A 173 -10.74 -18.88 8.14
N SER A 174 -11.00 -18.87 9.44
CA SER A 174 -12.06 -19.70 10.03
C SER A 174 -13.45 -19.29 9.53
N ILE A 175 -13.70 -18.00 9.33
CA ILE A 175 -14.96 -17.49 8.75
C ILE A 175 -15.08 -17.91 7.28
N VAL A 176 -13.95 -17.87 6.54
CA VAL A 176 -13.85 -18.29 5.14
C VAL A 176 -14.11 -19.80 5.04
N GLU A 177 -13.49 -20.62 5.88
CA GLU A 177 -13.66 -22.08 5.92
C GLU A 177 -15.09 -22.49 6.25
N MET A 178 -15.79 -21.71 7.07
CA MET A 178 -17.23 -21.92 7.37
C MET A 178 -18.17 -21.40 6.29
N GLY A 179 -17.65 -20.73 5.24
CA GLY A 179 -18.50 -20.10 4.21
C GLY A 179 -19.39 -18.95 4.71
N ASN A 180 -19.03 -18.34 5.86
CA ASN A 180 -19.84 -17.24 6.41
C ASN A 180 -19.51 -15.89 5.74
N TRP A 181 -19.79 -15.83 4.43
CA TRP A 181 -19.53 -14.66 3.59
C TRP A 181 -20.21 -13.38 4.07
N LYS A 182 -21.42 -13.52 4.64
CA LYS A 182 -22.14 -12.36 5.20
C LYS A 182 -21.35 -11.69 6.33
N LEU A 183 -20.80 -12.47 7.24
CA LEU A 183 -20.00 -11.96 8.35
C LEU A 183 -18.69 -11.34 7.82
N LEU A 184 -18.01 -11.99 6.86
CA LEU A 184 -16.78 -11.48 6.29
C LEU A 184 -16.99 -10.14 5.57
N LYS A 185 -18.07 -10.03 4.76
CA LYS A 185 -18.45 -8.76 4.11
C LYS A 185 -18.71 -7.65 5.13
N LYS A 186 -19.40 -7.97 6.23
CA LYS A 186 -19.63 -7.02 7.31
C LYS A 186 -18.33 -6.52 7.92
N ILE A 187 -17.39 -7.41 8.26
CA ILE A 187 -16.07 -7.04 8.81
C ILE A 187 -15.33 -6.09 7.86
N ILE A 188 -15.35 -6.39 6.56
CA ILE A 188 -14.72 -5.54 5.53
C ILE A 188 -15.40 -4.16 5.49
N SER A 189 -16.73 -4.12 5.44
CA SER A 189 -17.48 -2.87 5.34
C SER A 189 -17.30 -1.98 6.57
N ASP A 190 -17.27 -2.55 7.76
CA ASP A 190 -17.10 -1.83 9.02
C ASP A 190 -15.71 -1.15 9.12
N ASP A 191 -14.66 -1.76 8.55
CA ASP A 191 -13.28 -1.23 8.56
C ASP A 191 -12.88 -0.50 7.26
N TYR A 192 -13.72 -0.56 6.22
CA TYR A 192 -13.39 -0.09 4.87
C TYR A 192 -12.88 1.36 4.84
N THR A 193 -13.56 2.27 5.52
CA THR A 193 -13.20 3.70 5.54
C THR A 193 -11.81 3.92 6.15
N THR A 194 -11.49 3.21 7.23
CA THR A 194 -10.19 3.28 7.88
C THR A 194 -9.11 2.68 6.99
N TYR A 195 -9.35 1.49 6.47
CA TYR A 195 -8.41 0.79 5.59
C TYR A 195 -8.07 1.57 4.32
N THR A 196 -9.08 2.15 3.69
CA THR A 196 -8.89 2.89 2.43
C THR A 196 -8.32 4.30 2.63
N GLY A 197 -8.19 4.78 3.87
CA GLY A 197 -7.38 5.96 4.19
C GLY A 197 -5.92 5.75 3.77
N ASP A 198 -5.30 4.65 4.23
CA ASP A 198 -3.91 4.29 3.87
C ASP A 198 -3.77 4.03 2.34
N ILE A 199 -4.81 3.46 1.71
CA ILE A 199 -4.80 3.21 0.26
C ILE A 199 -4.88 4.53 -0.52
N LEU A 200 -5.61 5.51 -0.03
CA LEU A 200 -5.69 6.84 -0.66
C LEU A 200 -4.34 7.55 -0.64
N GLU A 201 -3.58 7.45 0.48
CA GLU A 201 -2.20 7.94 0.51
C GLU A 201 -1.32 7.25 -0.54
N ARG A 202 -1.44 5.92 -0.69
CA ARG A 202 -0.70 5.15 -1.71
C ARG A 202 -1.09 5.57 -3.12
N TYR A 203 -2.38 5.82 -3.37
CA TYR A 203 -2.88 6.30 -4.65
C TYR A 203 -2.22 7.62 -5.04
N PHE A 204 -2.19 8.60 -4.13
CA PHE A 204 -1.57 9.89 -4.41
C PHE A 204 -0.05 9.80 -4.53
N ARG A 205 0.63 9.01 -3.71
CA ARG A 205 2.08 8.77 -3.90
C ARG A 205 2.35 8.16 -5.27
N GLN A 206 1.55 7.18 -5.70
CA GLN A 206 1.69 6.57 -7.03
C GLN A 206 1.44 7.59 -8.15
N LYS A 207 0.37 8.38 -8.07
CA LYS A 207 0.05 9.46 -9.03
C LYS A 207 1.19 10.48 -9.13
N MET A 208 1.80 10.85 -8.02
CA MET A 208 2.96 11.74 -8.01
C MET A 208 4.22 11.08 -8.61
N ILE A 209 4.47 9.80 -8.35
CA ILE A 209 5.55 9.05 -9.02
C ILE A 209 5.35 9.05 -10.54
N GLU A 210 4.12 8.87 -10.98
CA GLU A 210 3.75 8.81 -12.39
C GLU A 210 3.88 10.16 -13.12
N SER A 211 3.84 11.29 -12.40
CA SER A 211 4.05 12.62 -12.98
C SER A 211 5.49 12.87 -13.42
N MET A 212 6.45 12.10 -12.87
CA MET A 212 7.90 12.25 -13.12
C MET A 212 8.48 13.64 -12.75
N GLU A 213 7.77 14.41 -11.94
CA GLU A 213 8.19 15.78 -11.54
C GLU A 213 9.12 15.77 -10.33
N TYR A 214 9.15 14.66 -9.58
CA TYR A 214 9.82 14.57 -8.30
C TYR A 214 10.99 13.59 -8.31
N ARG A 215 12.09 13.96 -7.65
CA ARG A 215 13.22 13.07 -7.40
C ARG A 215 13.03 12.18 -6.16
N TYR A 216 12.17 12.58 -5.25
CA TYR A 216 11.81 11.85 -4.05
C TYR A 216 10.33 12.01 -3.73
N ILE A 217 9.68 10.93 -3.41
CA ILE A 217 8.32 10.88 -2.89
C ILE A 217 8.29 9.86 -1.76
N GLY A 218 7.81 10.26 -0.60
CA GLY A 218 7.72 9.39 0.57
C GLY A 218 6.92 10.04 1.67
N ASN A 219 7.13 9.59 2.87
CA ASN A 219 6.51 10.12 4.09
C ASN A 219 7.59 10.46 5.11
N TRP A 220 7.19 11.09 6.19
CA TRP A 220 8.07 11.35 7.31
C TRP A 220 7.38 11.07 8.64
N TRP A 221 8.11 10.49 9.55
CA TRP A 221 7.70 10.30 10.95
C TRP A 221 8.91 10.38 11.87
N ASN A 222 8.68 10.86 13.09
CA ASN A 222 9.72 10.84 14.10
C ASN A 222 9.81 9.45 14.81
N PRO A 223 10.96 9.12 15.42
CA PRO A 223 11.10 7.86 16.17
C PRO A 223 10.04 7.73 17.28
N LYS A 224 9.59 6.49 17.54
CA LYS A 224 8.53 6.18 18.53
C LYS A 224 8.76 6.69 19.97
N ASN A 225 9.99 7.04 20.32
CA ASN A 225 10.37 7.47 21.69
C ASN A 225 10.41 9.00 21.84
N THR A 226 9.84 9.75 20.93
CA THR A 226 9.71 11.21 21.05
C THR A 226 8.36 11.56 21.67
N GLU A 227 8.35 12.54 22.60
CA GLU A 227 7.14 12.97 23.34
C GLU A 227 6.01 13.40 22.41
N ASN A 228 6.31 13.94 21.23
CA ASN A 228 5.33 14.31 20.22
C ASN A 228 5.48 13.41 18.99
N GLN A 229 4.70 12.33 18.93
CA GLN A 229 4.62 11.51 17.71
C GLN A 229 4.00 12.33 16.58
N CYS A 230 4.75 12.47 15.49
CA CYS A 230 4.38 13.27 14.36
C CYS A 230 4.64 12.48 13.07
N GLU A 231 3.67 12.45 12.18
CA GLU A 231 3.76 11.81 10.86
C GLU A 231 3.20 12.75 9.80
N ILE A 232 3.87 12.83 8.65
CA ILE A 232 3.45 13.54 7.45
C ILE A 232 3.20 12.49 6.37
N ASP A 233 2.02 12.53 5.77
CA ASP A 233 1.55 11.47 4.86
C ASP A 233 2.33 11.49 3.54
N ILE A 234 2.63 12.67 2.98
CA ILE A 234 3.40 12.81 1.73
C ILE A 234 4.41 13.96 1.85
N ILE A 235 5.66 13.67 1.50
CA ILE A 235 6.71 14.63 1.20
C ILE A 235 7.22 14.33 -0.20
N ALA A 236 7.18 15.32 -1.10
CA ALA A 236 7.66 15.20 -2.46
C ALA A 236 8.67 16.32 -2.76
N VAL A 237 9.89 15.95 -3.13
CA VAL A 237 10.96 16.88 -3.48
C VAL A 237 11.09 16.96 -4.99
N SER A 238 10.96 18.17 -5.57
CA SER A 238 11.09 18.38 -7.02
C SER A 238 12.44 17.90 -7.56
N ALA A 239 12.48 17.61 -8.86
CA ALA A 239 13.66 17.10 -9.53
C ALA A 239 14.89 18.04 -9.40
N ASP A 240 14.68 19.36 -9.37
CA ASP A 240 15.69 20.41 -9.25
C ASP A 240 16.05 20.79 -7.81
N ASN A 241 15.38 20.19 -6.80
CA ASN A 241 15.54 20.50 -5.38
C ASN A 241 15.10 21.92 -4.94
N THR A 242 14.33 22.62 -5.73
CA THR A 242 13.91 23.99 -5.40
C THR A 242 12.59 24.03 -4.64
N ARG A 243 11.73 23.00 -4.82
CA ARG A 243 10.38 22.91 -4.25
C ARG A 243 10.21 21.61 -3.46
N VAL A 244 9.46 21.70 -2.36
CA VAL A 244 9.01 20.56 -1.58
C VAL A 244 7.52 20.69 -1.34
N ASP A 245 6.76 19.74 -1.84
CA ASP A 245 5.32 19.67 -1.65
C ASP A 245 5.03 18.69 -0.50
N ILE A 246 4.25 19.15 0.47
CA ILE A 246 3.93 18.43 1.70
C ILE A 246 2.42 18.37 1.86
N PHE A 247 1.88 17.14 1.91
CA PHE A 247 0.45 16.92 1.98
C PHE A 247 0.05 16.01 3.14
N GLU A 248 -1.07 16.38 3.78
CA GLU A 248 -1.91 15.46 4.53
C GLU A 248 -2.92 14.83 3.58
N VAL A 249 -3.22 13.56 3.75
CA VAL A 249 -4.23 12.86 2.96
C VAL A 249 -5.42 12.51 3.84
N LYS A 250 -6.59 13.01 3.48
CA LYS A 250 -7.83 12.76 4.25
C LYS A 250 -8.96 12.36 3.30
N ARG A 251 -9.68 11.27 3.60
CA ARG A 251 -10.86 10.90 2.80
C ARG A 251 -11.90 12.01 2.77
N ASN A 252 -12.17 12.62 3.93
CA ASN A 252 -13.02 13.82 4.03
C ASN A 252 -12.11 15.06 4.19
N PRO A 253 -12.13 16.01 3.21
CA PRO A 253 -11.32 17.21 3.26
C PRO A 253 -11.62 18.11 4.48
N GLU A 254 -12.83 18.07 5.04
CA GLU A 254 -13.20 18.83 6.24
C GLU A 254 -12.39 18.44 7.49
N ARG A 255 -11.79 17.24 7.49
CA ARG A 255 -10.94 16.78 8.59
C ARG A 255 -9.51 17.33 8.52
N TYR A 256 -9.16 17.99 7.44
CA TYR A 256 -7.87 18.66 7.31
C TYR A 256 -7.81 19.91 8.21
N LYS A 257 -6.69 20.08 8.89
CA LYS A 257 -6.41 21.24 9.74
C LYS A 257 -5.04 21.79 9.38
N GLU A 258 -5.02 22.90 8.68
CA GLU A 258 -3.79 23.53 8.19
C GLU A 258 -2.79 23.84 9.32
N GLY A 259 -3.27 24.32 10.47
CA GLY A 259 -2.43 24.58 11.64
C GLY A 259 -1.68 23.34 12.13
N VAL A 260 -2.36 22.19 12.15
CA VAL A 260 -1.73 20.91 12.54
C VAL A 260 -0.64 20.51 11.55
N LEU A 261 -0.88 20.66 10.25
CA LEU A 261 0.16 20.39 9.25
C LEU A 261 1.34 21.33 9.40
N LYS A 262 1.12 22.62 9.64
CA LYS A 262 2.19 23.61 9.89
C LYS A 262 3.06 23.21 11.09
N GLU A 263 2.46 22.81 12.21
CA GLU A 263 3.21 22.34 13.39
C GLU A 263 4.07 21.11 13.07
N LYS A 264 3.54 20.15 12.29
CA LYS A 264 4.30 18.97 11.84
C LYS A 264 5.47 19.37 10.95
N VAL A 265 5.26 20.31 10.04
CA VAL A 265 6.30 20.82 9.13
C VAL A 265 7.39 21.57 9.90
N ASP A 266 7.02 22.40 10.87
CA ASP A 266 7.99 23.08 11.73
C ASP A 266 8.86 22.06 12.47
N HIS A 267 8.27 20.98 12.97
CA HIS A 267 9.02 19.89 13.59
C HIS A 267 9.94 19.18 12.59
N LEU A 268 9.47 18.87 11.38
CA LEU A 268 10.29 18.32 10.29
C LEU A 268 11.50 19.22 10.01
N LEU A 269 11.29 20.54 9.88
CA LEU A 269 12.34 21.52 9.57
C LEU A 269 13.39 21.68 10.67
N THR A 270 13.08 21.28 11.91
CA THR A 270 14.12 21.21 12.97
C THR A 270 15.11 20.06 12.72
N LYS A 271 14.65 18.99 12.08
CA LYS A 271 15.43 17.77 11.78
C LYS A 271 16.08 17.80 10.39
N GLN A 272 15.40 18.39 9.41
CA GLN A 272 15.80 18.43 8.00
C GLN A 272 16.02 19.90 7.59
N LYS A 273 17.13 20.46 8.06
CA LYS A 273 17.43 21.90 7.88
C LYS A 273 17.63 22.32 6.43
N GLU A 274 18.02 21.38 5.57
CA GLU A 274 18.18 21.59 4.13
C GLU A 274 16.88 22.00 3.46
N LEU A 275 15.73 21.53 3.93
CA LEU A 275 14.42 21.89 3.37
C LEU A 275 14.07 23.37 3.55
N LYS A 276 14.69 24.07 4.49
CA LYS A 276 14.49 25.52 4.69
C LYS A 276 14.95 26.36 3.50
N LYS A 277 15.74 25.78 2.60
CA LYS A 277 16.21 26.46 1.39
C LYS A 277 15.27 26.28 0.20
N CYS A 278 14.26 25.43 0.34
CA CYS A 278 13.29 25.13 -0.70
C CYS A 278 12.03 25.97 -0.52
N THR A 279 11.31 26.20 -1.60
CA THR A 279 9.92 26.68 -1.54
C THR A 279 9.03 25.55 -1.04
N LEU A 280 8.29 25.79 0.03
CA LEU A 280 7.39 24.79 0.62
C LEU A 280 5.95 25.05 0.14
N THR A 281 5.32 24.02 -0.42
CA THR A 281 3.89 23.98 -0.72
C THR A 281 3.21 23.07 0.29
N LEU A 282 2.25 23.57 1.04
CA LEU A 282 1.50 22.80 2.03
C LEU A 282 0.05 22.64 1.57
N GLY A 283 -0.51 21.46 1.74
CA GLY A 283 -1.88 21.22 1.32
C GLY A 283 -2.50 19.93 1.83
N ASN A 284 -3.71 19.70 1.38
CA ASN A 284 -4.48 18.48 1.60
C ASN A 284 -4.80 17.81 0.26
N LEU A 285 -4.71 16.49 0.24
CA LEU A 285 -5.23 15.66 -0.83
C LEU A 285 -6.38 14.79 -0.27
N SER A 286 -7.45 14.69 -1.03
CA SER A 286 -8.68 14.03 -0.57
C SER A 286 -9.33 13.20 -1.68
N MET A 287 -10.45 12.56 -1.36
CA MET A 287 -11.26 11.88 -2.36
C MET A 287 -11.70 12.78 -3.53
N LEU A 288 -11.74 14.10 -3.33
CA LEU A 288 -12.14 15.04 -4.39
C LEU A 288 -11.04 15.25 -5.44
N ASP A 289 -9.78 14.89 -5.11
CA ASP A 289 -8.60 15.12 -5.96
C ASP A 289 -8.18 13.88 -6.76
N MET A 290 -8.98 12.81 -6.70
CA MET A 290 -8.76 11.55 -7.42
C MET A 290 -9.04 11.65 -8.92
#